data_d528c07bc9651122fa62c2a91cf5a7da
#
_entry.id   d528c07bc9651122fa62c2a91cf5a7da
#
_cell.length_a   1.000
_cell.length_b   1.000
_cell.length_c   1.000
_cell.angle_alpha   90.00
_cell.angle_beta   90.00
_cell.angle_gamma   90.00
#
_symmetry.space_group_name_H-M   'P 1'
#
loop_
_entity.id
_entity.type
_entity.pdbx_description
1 polymer ?
#
loop_
_entity_poly.entity_id
_entity_poly.type
_entity_poly.pdbx_seq_one_letter_code
_entity_poly.pdbx_strand_id
1 'polypeptide(L)'
;MKLFRSLAAAGVVTAGLGIALTATLAADISGAGATFPYPVYAKWAEAYKKATGNGLNYQSIGSGGGIKQVTARTVTFGASDMPLKPAELDKTGLIQFPTVLGGIVPVVNLDGVKSGDLTLDGPTLAKIYLGEIKTWDDPALKTLNPNARLPSQAIALVHRSDGSGTTFIFTNYLSKVSADWQSKVGSATAVEWPAGIGAKGNEGVANNVKQTRGSIGYVETAYAKQNNLTTTKLVNKDGKAVAATPDSIAAAAAGADWAKAPGFYMILTNEAGETAWPIAGATFILLPKQPKNPADAAVALNFFAWAYKNGSRLAEDLDYVALPEGVVRLIETTWAREVKDADGKPVYSVAN
;
A
#
# COMPACT_ATOMS: atom_id res chain seq x y z
N MET A 1 -54.80 72.35 36.54
CA MET A 1 -55.75 71.23 36.34
C MET A 1 -55.42 70.51 35.03
N LYS A 2 -54.69 69.42 34.99
CA LYS A 2 -54.62 68.37 33.92
C LYS A 2 -53.84 67.16 34.47
N LEU A 3 -54.57 66.07 34.57
CA LEU A 3 -54.16 64.77 35.02
C LEU A 3 -53.14 64.14 33.99
N PHE A 4 -52.02 63.63 34.43
CA PHE A 4 -51.22 62.70 33.67
C PHE A 4 -51.46 61.25 34.18
N ARG A 5 -51.93 60.43 33.24
CA ARG A 5 -52.05 58.96 33.44
C ARG A 5 -50.78 58.30 32.96
N SER A 6 -50.08 57.59 33.86
CA SER A 6 -48.91 56.77 33.56
C SER A 6 -49.43 55.39 33.04
N LEU A 7 -49.03 55.00 31.82
CA LEU A 7 -49.11 53.62 31.34
C LEU A 7 -47.80 52.93 31.64
N ALA A 8 -47.87 51.85 32.41
CA ALA A 8 -46.77 50.92 32.59
C ALA A 8 -46.78 49.90 31.44
N ALA A 9 -45.71 49.84 30.64
CA ALA A 9 -45.52 48.80 29.64
C ALA A 9 -44.69 47.66 30.24
N ALA A 10 -45.29 46.47 30.32
CA ALA A 10 -44.59 45.25 30.74
C ALA A 10 -43.81 44.69 29.52
N GLY A 11 -42.51 44.74 29.61
CA GLY A 11 -41.63 44.12 28.62
C GLY A 11 -41.46 42.62 28.88
N VAL A 12 -41.91 41.78 27.94
CA VAL A 12 -41.67 40.33 27.90
C VAL A 12 -40.25 40.14 27.32
N VAL A 13 -39.33 39.71 28.16
CA VAL A 13 -37.99 39.25 27.74
C VAL A 13 -38.07 37.79 27.31
N THR A 14 -38.16 37.52 26.01
CA THR A 14 -37.99 36.19 25.44
C THR A 14 -36.47 35.86 25.40
N ALA A 15 -36.04 35.01 26.34
CA ALA A 15 -34.71 34.40 26.30
C ALA A 15 -34.65 33.36 25.17
N GLY A 16 -34.12 33.76 24.01
CA GLY A 16 -33.83 32.84 22.93
C GLY A 16 -32.63 31.99 23.31
N LEU A 17 -32.82 30.68 23.55
CA LEU A 17 -31.72 29.70 23.60
C LEU A 17 -31.12 29.58 22.20
N GLY A 18 -30.05 30.31 21.94
CA GLY A 18 -29.20 30.12 20.78
C GLY A 18 -28.47 28.78 20.89
N ILE A 19 -28.94 27.74 20.20
CA ILE A 19 -28.16 26.52 19.96
C ILE A 19 -27.02 26.95 19.03
N ALA A 20 -25.83 27.20 19.59
CA ALA A 20 -24.63 27.35 18.81
C ALA A 20 -24.33 25.99 18.14
N LEU A 21 -24.72 25.84 16.87
CA LEU A 21 -24.15 24.80 16.02
C LEU A 21 -22.66 25.12 15.89
N THR A 22 -21.84 24.46 16.69
CA THR A 22 -20.40 24.40 16.41
C THR A 22 -20.23 23.62 15.12
N ALA A 23 -20.09 24.31 13.99
CA ALA A 23 -19.60 23.71 12.77
C ALA A 23 -18.21 23.17 13.10
N THR A 24 -18.11 21.86 13.27
CA THR A 24 -16.82 21.16 13.27
C THR A 24 -16.18 21.43 11.92
N LEU A 25 -15.14 22.25 11.91
CA LEU A 25 -14.31 22.43 10.72
C LEU A 25 -13.84 21.05 10.27
N ALA A 26 -14.14 20.70 9.02
CA ALA A 26 -13.65 19.45 8.44
C ALA A 26 -12.12 19.42 8.55
N ALA A 27 -11.57 18.38 9.15
CA ALA A 27 -10.13 18.23 9.29
C ALA A 27 -9.58 17.46 8.07
N ASP A 28 -8.60 18.07 7.40
CA ASP A 28 -7.85 17.38 6.34
C ASP A 28 -6.62 16.72 6.95
N ILE A 29 -6.61 15.38 6.94
CA ILE A 29 -5.47 14.57 7.39
C ILE A 29 -4.38 14.57 6.32
N SER A 30 -3.11 14.68 6.77
CA SER A 30 -1.95 14.58 5.88
C SER A 30 -1.29 13.21 6.00
N GLY A 31 -1.11 12.53 4.87
CA GLY A 31 -0.36 11.28 4.78
C GLY A 31 0.62 11.31 3.62
N ALA A 32 1.69 10.54 3.72
CA ALA A 32 2.65 10.42 2.63
C ALA A 32 3.31 9.04 2.61
N GLY A 33 3.70 8.56 1.43
CA GLY A 33 4.47 7.33 1.36
C GLY A 33 4.21 6.48 0.13
N ALA A 34 4.06 5.18 0.35
CA ALA A 34 3.97 4.15 -0.65
C ALA A 34 3.02 4.49 -1.82
N THR A 35 3.47 4.23 -3.03
CA THR A 35 2.62 4.35 -4.22
C THR A 35 1.74 3.11 -4.41
N PHE A 36 2.12 1.99 -3.82
CA PHE A 36 1.37 0.73 -3.84
C PHE A 36 -0.12 0.92 -3.48
N PRO A 37 -0.50 1.52 -2.32
CA PRO A 37 -1.91 1.66 -1.94
C PRO A 37 -2.59 2.91 -2.52
N TYR A 38 -1.90 3.75 -3.26
CA TYR A 38 -2.45 5.04 -3.69
C TYR A 38 -3.80 4.92 -4.41
N PRO A 39 -4.01 3.97 -5.36
CA PRO A 39 -5.30 3.82 -6.02
C PRO A 39 -6.47 3.59 -5.04
N VAL A 40 -6.29 2.71 -4.06
CA VAL A 40 -7.33 2.42 -3.07
C VAL A 40 -7.48 3.54 -2.05
N TYR A 41 -6.38 4.19 -1.63
CA TYR A 41 -6.46 5.32 -0.70
C TYR A 41 -7.18 6.52 -1.32
N ALA A 42 -7.00 6.77 -2.61
CA ALA A 42 -7.74 7.80 -3.33
C ALA A 42 -9.25 7.51 -3.35
N LYS A 43 -9.66 6.26 -3.59
CA LYS A 43 -11.05 5.83 -3.56
C LYS A 43 -11.65 5.92 -2.15
N TRP A 44 -10.92 5.47 -1.15
CA TRP A 44 -11.35 5.59 0.25
C TRP A 44 -11.48 7.04 0.70
N ALA A 45 -10.53 7.90 0.31
CA ALA A 45 -10.56 9.32 0.65
C ALA A 45 -11.79 10.03 0.04
N GLU A 46 -12.10 9.76 -1.23
CA GLU A 46 -13.29 10.29 -1.90
C GLU A 46 -14.58 9.86 -1.18
N ALA A 47 -14.73 8.56 -0.90
CA ALA A 47 -15.91 8.00 -0.24
C ALA A 47 -16.02 8.47 1.22
N TYR A 48 -14.92 8.54 1.96
CA TYR A 48 -14.87 9.03 3.33
C TYR A 48 -15.26 10.50 3.42
N LYS A 49 -14.73 11.35 2.54
CA LYS A 49 -15.08 12.77 2.47
C LYS A 49 -16.57 12.96 2.20
N LYS A 50 -17.15 12.17 1.30
CA LYS A 50 -18.60 12.20 1.02
C LYS A 50 -19.42 11.76 2.24
N ALA A 51 -18.95 10.80 3.02
CA ALA A 51 -19.66 10.26 4.18
C ALA A 51 -19.54 11.12 5.44
N THR A 52 -18.39 11.80 5.64
CA THR A 52 -18.06 12.45 6.92
C THR A 52 -17.73 13.94 6.81
N GLY A 53 -17.46 14.44 5.61
CA GLY A 53 -16.94 15.79 5.37
C GLY A 53 -15.42 15.92 5.56
N ASN A 54 -14.74 14.96 6.21
CA ASN A 54 -13.29 14.99 6.45
C ASN A 54 -12.52 14.53 5.21
N GLY A 55 -11.43 15.23 4.88
CA GLY A 55 -10.56 14.93 3.73
C GLY A 55 -9.28 14.19 4.12
N LEU A 56 -8.68 13.53 3.15
CA LEU A 56 -7.33 12.98 3.21
C LEU A 56 -6.49 13.58 2.09
N ASN A 57 -5.40 14.23 2.46
CA ASN A 57 -4.35 14.64 1.54
C ASN A 57 -3.20 13.63 1.60
N TYR A 58 -3.17 12.68 0.68
CA TYR A 58 -2.13 11.66 0.62
C TYR A 58 -1.15 11.93 -0.52
N GLN A 59 0.14 12.01 -0.18
CA GLN A 59 1.22 12.21 -1.14
C GLN A 59 1.89 10.87 -1.50
N SER A 60 1.68 10.41 -2.72
CA SER A 60 2.27 9.19 -3.30
C SER A 60 3.73 9.45 -3.70
N ILE A 61 4.68 9.29 -2.76
CA ILE A 61 6.10 9.66 -2.91
C ILE A 61 7.09 8.49 -2.68
N GLY A 62 6.56 7.29 -2.51
CA GLY A 62 7.30 6.08 -2.19
C GLY A 62 7.49 5.86 -0.68
N SER A 63 7.64 4.59 -0.30
CA SER A 63 7.76 4.16 1.11
C SER A 63 8.89 4.85 1.86
N GLY A 64 10.05 5.01 1.22
CA GLY A 64 11.19 5.70 1.82
C GLY A 64 10.88 7.17 2.16
N GLY A 65 10.11 7.86 1.31
CA GLY A 65 9.62 9.21 1.55
C GLY A 65 8.64 9.26 2.73
N GLY A 66 7.70 8.30 2.79
CA GLY A 66 6.73 8.17 3.87
C GLY A 66 7.38 7.94 5.23
N ILE A 67 8.32 6.99 5.31
CA ILE A 67 9.09 6.70 6.53
C ILE A 67 9.83 7.96 7.01
N LYS A 68 10.51 8.69 6.10
CA LYS A 68 11.22 9.92 6.44
C LYS A 68 10.28 10.99 6.99
N GLN A 69 9.15 11.24 6.33
CA GLN A 69 8.23 12.30 6.73
C GLN A 69 7.53 11.99 8.07
N VAL A 70 7.06 10.77 8.29
CA VAL A 70 6.42 10.42 9.56
C VAL A 70 7.41 10.41 10.71
N THR A 71 8.65 9.97 10.48
CA THR A 71 9.72 10.02 11.49
C THR A 71 10.07 11.46 11.86
N ALA A 72 10.10 12.37 10.88
CA ALA A 72 10.29 13.80 11.10
C ALA A 72 9.04 14.51 11.66
N ARG A 73 7.89 13.81 11.79
CA ARG A 73 6.61 14.38 12.25
C ARG A 73 6.11 15.53 11.38
N THR A 74 6.34 15.49 10.06
CA THR A 74 5.86 16.47 9.07
C THR A 74 4.53 16.09 8.44
N VAL A 75 4.07 14.85 8.65
CA VAL A 75 2.75 14.34 8.27
C VAL A 75 2.13 13.62 9.45
N THR A 76 0.80 13.46 9.43
CA THR A 76 0.05 12.73 10.45
C THR A 76 0.41 11.25 10.44
N PHE A 77 0.53 10.64 9.24
CA PHE A 77 0.95 9.25 9.09
C PHE A 77 1.85 9.05 7.86
N GLY A 78 2.67 8.02 7.92
CA GLY A 78 3.41 7.51 6.78
C GLY A 78 2.80 6.22 6.23
N ALA A 79 3.08 5.87 4.97
CA ALA A 79 2.74 4.57 4.42
C ALA A 79 3.97 3.88 3.81
N SER A 80 4.11 2.57 4.07
CA SER A 80 5.23 1.78 3.59
C SER A 80 4.81 0.33 3.31
N ASP A 81 5.26 -0.23 2.18
CA ASP A 81 5.08 -1.66 1.89
C ASP A 81 6.26 -2.49 2.41
N MET A 82 7.31 -1.83 2.90
CA MET A 82 8.33 -2.45 3.73
C MET A 82 7.96 -2.26 5.20
N PRO A 83 7.62 -3.34 5.95
CA PRO A 83 7.37 -3.21 7.37
C PRO A 83 8.66 -2.82 8.10
N LEU A 84 8.56 -1.94 9.08
CA LEU A 84 9.66 -1.64 10.01
C LEU A 84 9.76 -2.75 11.05
N LYS A 85 10.99 -3.12 11.40
CA LYS A 85 11.22 -4.08 12.49
C LYS A 85 10.79 -3.49 13.83
N PRO A 86 10.38 -4.31 14.82
CA PRO A 86 9.98 -3.83 16.14
C PRO A 86 10.99 -2.86 16.78
N ALA A 87 12.29 -3.16 16.69
CA ALA A 87 13.33 -2.29 17.22
C ALA A 87 13.41 -0.92 16.51
N GLU A 88 13.06 -0.85 15.22
CA GLU A 88 13.00 0.41 14.46
C GLU A 88 11.75 1.22 14.86
N LEU A 89 10.62 0.55 15.08
CA LEU A 89 9.39 1.17 15.58
C LEU A 89 9.62 1.79 16.97
N ASP A 90 10.25 1.06 17.88
CA ASP A 90 10.57 1.54 19.23
C ASP A 90 11.53 2.72 19.19
N LYS A 91 12.61 2.62 18.39
CA LYS A 91 13.59 3.71 18.21
C LYS A 91 12.95 4.99 17.68
N THR A 92 11.97 4.86 16.79
CA THR A 92 11.30 6.02 16.16
C THR A 92 10.03 6.46 16.89
N GLY A 93 9.58 5.72 17.90
CA GLY A 93 8.34 5.99 18.62
C GLY A 93 7.11 5.88 17.71
N LEU A 94 7.12 4.91 16.78
CA LEU A 94 6.03 4.64 15.85
C LEU A 94 5.33 3.33 16.19
N ILE A 95 4.06 3.25 15.86
CA ILE A 95 3.37 1.99 15.60
C ILE A 95 3.27 1.77 14.10
N GLN A 96 3.05 0.53 13.70
CA GLN A 96 2.61 0.21 12.33
C GLN A 96 1.44 -0.77 12.36
N PHE A 97 0.65 -0.74 11.30
CA PHE A 97 -0.45 -1.68 11.08
C PHE A 97 -0.74 -1.83 9.58
N PRO A 98 -1.12 -3.04 9.11
CA PRO A 98 -1.44 -3.27 7.71
C PRO A 98 -2.79 -2.63 7.35
N THR A 99 -2.99 -2.31 6.05
CA THR A 99 -4.28 -1.79 5.55
C THR A 99 -4.92 -2.67 4.49
N VAL A 100 -4.17 -3.04 3.46
CA VAL A 100 -4.61 -3.97 2.41
C VAL A 100 -3.45 -4.86 1.99
N LEU A 101 -3.78 -5.99 1.38
CA LEU A 101 -2.82 -6.83 0.68
C LEU A 101 -2.94 -6.58 -0.82
N GLY A 102 -1.85 -6.80 -1.54
CA GLY A 102 -1.81 -6.71 -3.00
C GLY A 102 -0.68 -7.55 -3.58
N GLY A 103 -0.65 -7.67 -4.90
CA GLY A 103 0.37 -8.39 -5.63
C GLY A 103 1.30 -7.46 -6.40
N ILE A 104 2.59 -7.78 -6.40
CA ILE A 104 3.51 -7.18 -7.35
C ILE A 104 3.56 -8.10 -8.56
N VAL A 105 3.26 -7.57 -9.73
CA VAL A 105 3.21 -8.35 -10.96
C VAL A 105 4.24 -7.86 -11.97
N PRO A 106 5.05 -8.77 -12.55
CA PRO A 106 5.86 -8.43 -13.70
C PRO A 106 4.97 -8.09 -14.89
N VAL A 107 5.23 -6.96 -15.52
CA VAL A 107 4.49 -6.46 -16.69
C VAL A 107 5.42 -6.28 -17.88
N VAL A 108 4.93 -6.61 -19.06
CA VAL A 108 5.73 -6.61 -20.29
C VAL A 108 5.05 -5.82 -21.41
N ASN A 109 5.85 -5.36 -22.37
CA ASN A 109 5.37 -4.77 -23.60
C ASN A 109 5.95 -5.54 -24.80
N LEU A 110 5.28 -6.62 -25.17
CA LEU A 110 5.68 -7.52 -26.27
C LEU A 110 4.53 -7.66 -27.25
N ASP A 111 4.83 -7.46 -28.54
CA ASP A 111 3.84 -7.62 -29.60
C ASP A 111 3.32 -9.06 -29.66
N GLY A 112 2.01 -9.21 -29.71
CA GLY A 112 1.33 -10.49 -29.83
C GLY A 112 1.25 -11.33 -28.55
N VAL A 113 1.80 -10.83 -27.43
CA VAL A 113 1.70 -11.46 -26.11
C VAL A 113 0.56 -10.81 -25.30
N LYS A 114 -0.35 -11.64 -24.80
CA LYS A 114 -1.47 -11.21 -23.93
C LYS A 114 -1.18 -11.53 -22.48
N SER A 115 -1.94 -10.91 -21.58
CA SER A 115 -1.86 -11.22 -20.15
C SER A 115 -2.08 -12.70 -19.88
N GLY A 116 -1.14 -13.30 -19.16
CA GLY A 116 -1.15 -14.72 -18.81
C GLY A 116 -0.57 -15.66 -19.87
N ASP A 117 -0.18 -15.16 -21.07
CA ASP A 117 0.48 -16.01 -22.08
C ASP A 117 1.94 -16.33 -21.71
N LEU A 118 2.61 -15.38 -21.03
CA LEU A 118 4.01 -15.53 -20.61
C LEU A 118 4.10 -16.02 -19.17
N THR A 119 4.84 -17.10 -18.96
CA THR A 119 5.18 -17.64 -17.65
C THR A 119 6.66 -17.40 -17.36
N LEU A 120 6.98 -16.89 -16.18
CA LEU A 120 8.33 -16.74 -15.66
C LEU A 120 8.46 -17.61 -14.38
N ASP A 121 9.68 -17.98 -14.02
CA ASP A 121 9.99 -18.48 -12.69
C ASP A 121 10.93 -17.52 -11.94
N GLY A 122 11.09 -17.73 -10.66
CA GLY A 122 11.92 -16.85 -9.83
C GLY A 122 13.36 -16.74 -10.29
N PRO A 123 14.05 -17.87 -10.54
CA PRO A 123 15.44 -17.85 -11.03
C PRO A 123 15.61 -17.12 -12.36
N THR A 124 14.71 -17.34 -13.31
CA THR A 124 14.75 -16.67 -14.61
C THR A 124 14.49 -15.16 -14.47
N LEU A 125 13.51 -14.78 -13.64
CA LEU A 125 13.22 -13.37 -13.36
C LEU A 125 14.43 -12.68 -12.70
N ALA A 126 15.10 -13.35 -11.77
CA ALA A 126 16.32 -12.83 -11.16
C ALA A 126 17.45 -12.63 -12.19
N LYS A 127 17.68 -13.59 -13.08
CA LYS A 127 18.69 -13.49 -14.16
C LYS A 127 18.38 -12.34 -15.14
N ILE A 128 17.10 -12.10 -15.44
CA ILE A 128 16.69 -10.95 -16.24
C ILE A 128 17.13 -9.66 -15.55
N TYR A 129 16.79 -9.47 -14.26
CA TYR A 129 17.13 -8.25 -13.54
C TYR A 129 18.60 -8.13 -13.15
N LEU A 130 19.36 -9.24 -13.14
CA LEU A 130 20.84 -9.23 -13.09
C LEU A 130 21.49 -8.82 -14.42
N GLY A 131 20.72 -8.73 -15.52
CA GLY A 131 21.23 -8.45 -16.85
C GLY A 131 21.94 -9.64 -17.49
N GLU A 132 21.75 -10.84 -16.99
CA GLU A 132 22.31 -12.09 -17.53
C GLU A 132 21.47 -12.59 -18.72
N ILE A 133 20.15 -12.57 -18.64
CA ILE A 133 19.21 -12.81 -19.75
C ILE A 133 18.91 -11.46 -20.41
N LYS A 134 19.33 -11.31 -21.66
CA LYS A 134 19.31 -10.01 -22.36
C LYS A 134 18.30 -9.93 -23.51
N THR A 135 17.78 -11.06 -23.97
CA THR A 135 16.81 -11.12 -25.09
C THR A 135 15.62 -11.99 -24.75
N TRP A 136 14.48 -11.68 -25.36
CA TRP A 136 13.24 -12.43 -25.12
C TRP A 136 13.28 -13.86 -25.67
N ASP A 137 14.11 -14.13 -26.67
CA ASP A 137 14.28 -15.47 -27.26
C ASP A 137 15.34 -16.33 -26.57
N ASP A 138 15.78 -15.93 -25.36
CA ASP A 138 16.71 -16.71 -24.54
C ASP A 138 16.18 -18.14 -24.34
N PRO A 139 17.06 -19.18 -24.38
CA PRO A 139 16.67 -20.58 -24.18
C PRO A 139 15.89 -20.84 -22.88
N ALA A 140 16.23 -20.15 -21.77
CA ALA A 140 15.52 -20.30 -20.49
C ALA A 140 14.05 -19.84 -20.61
N LEU A 141 13.83 -18.69 -21.29
CA LEU A 141 12.48 -18.18 -21.54
C LEU A 141 11.67 -19.08 -22.49
N LYS A 142 12.31 -19.60 -23.55
CA LYS A 142 11.67 -20.54 -24.48
C LYS A 142 11.27 -21.85 -23.78
N THR A 143 12.08 -22.35 -22.88
CA THR A 143 11.80 -23.58 -22.11
C THR A 143 10.56 -23.41 -21.22
N LEU A 144 10.41 -22.26 -20.57
CA LEU A 144 9.23 -21.94 -19.76
C LEU A 144 7.98 -21.66 -20.61
N ASN A 145 8.15 -21.30 -21.89
CA ASN A 145 7.10 -20.84 -22.78
C ASN A 145 7.15 -21.53 -24.17
N PRO A 146 7.04 -22.87 -24.26
CA PRO A 146 7.28 -23.61 -25.50
C PRO A 146 6.30 -23.24 -26.63
N ASN A 147 5.13 -22.72 -26.28
CA ASN A 147 4.08 -22.32 -27.23
C ASN A 147 4.09 -20.83 -27.56
N ALA A 148 4.91 -20.02 -26.90
CA ALA A 148 4.99 -18.58 -27.13
C ALA A 148 6.01 -18.28 -28.25
N ARG A 149 5.64 -17.38 -29.14
CA ARG A 149 6.57 -16.84 -30.17
C ARG A 149 7.32 -15.66 -29.58
N LEU A 150 8.40 -15.94 -28.83
CA LEU A 150 9.23 -14.92 -28.24
C LEU A 150 10.16 -14.32 -29.32
N PRO A 151 10.19 -12.97 -29.48
CA PRO A 151 11.00 -12.31 -30.51
C PRO A 151 12.49 -12.30 -30.14
N SER A 152 13.36 -12.31 -31.13
CA SER A 152 14.79 -11.98 -30.96
C SER A 152 14.94 -10.48 -30.75
N GLN A 153 14.52 -10.00 -29.57
CA GLN A 153 14.51 -8.60 -29.19
C GLN A 153 15.18 -8.43 -27.83
N ALA A 154 15.96 -7.36 -27.67
CA ALA A 154 16.56 -7.02 -26.39
C ALA A 154 15.49 -6.72 -25.33
N ILE A 155 15.73 -7.17 -24.09
CA ILE A 155 14.89 -6.87 -22.94
C ILE A 155 15.27 -5.49 -22.41
N ALA A 156 14.32 -4.56 -22.40
CA ALA A 156 14.47 -3.25 -21.77
C ALA A 156 13.95 -3.31 -20.34
N LEU A 157 14.85 -3.32 -19.36
CA LEU A 157 14.50 -3.40 -17.94
C LEU A 157 14.02 -2.05 -17.42
N VAL A 158 12.91 -2.05 -16.68
CA VAL A 158 12.39 -0.88 -15.97
C VAL A 158 12.28 -1.20 -14.50
N HIS A 159 12.88 -0.36 -13.66
CA HIS A 159 12.85 -0.50 -12.18
C HIS A 159 12.49 0.83 -11.51
N ARG A 160 12.31 0.81 -10.18
CA ARG A 160 12.04 2.02 -9.40
C ARG A 160 13.31 2.83 -9.16
N SER A 161 13.18 4.15 -9.21
CA SER A 161 14.26 5.10 -8.90
C SER A 161 14.11 5.80 -7.56
N ASP A 162 12.96 5.63 -6.89
CA ASP A 162 12.65 6.18 -5.56
C ASP A 162 12.75 5.11 -4.48
N GLY A 163 12.72 5.49 -3.21
CA GLY A 163 12.64 4.56 -2.09
C GLY A 163 11.27 3.88 -2.05
N SER A 164 11.19 2.65 -2.58
CA SER A 164 9.95 1.96 -2.93
C SER A 164 9.73 0.69 -2.11
N GLY A 165 8.56 0.59 -1.45
CA GLY A 165 8.14 -0.66 -0.84
C GLY A 165 7.79 -1.75 -1.86
N THR A 166 7.26 -1.38 -3.04
CA THR A 166 7.09 -2.30 -4.18
C THR A 166 8.42 -2.92 -4.58
N THR A 167 9.50 -2.13 -4.64
CA THR A 167 10.87 -2.63 -4.84
C THR A 167 11.30 -3.57 -3.71
N PHE A 168 11.02 -3.21 -2.46
CA PHE A 168 11.36 -4.09 -1.32
C PHE A 168 10.70 -5.46 -1.46
N ILE A 169 9.39 -5.53 -1.73
CA ILE A 169 8.67 -6.79 -1.90
C ILE A 169 9.25 -7.58 -3.07
N PHE A 170 9.47 -6.93 -4.21
CA PHE A 170 10.03 -7.55 -5.41
C PHE A 170 11.45 -8.11 -5.17
N THR A 171 12.35 -7.30 -4.63
CA THR A 171 13.74 -7.70 -4.37
C THR A 171 13.85 -8.72 -3.23
N ASN A 172 12.93 -8.69 -2.26
CA ASN A 172 12.84 -9.72 -1.23
C ASN A 172 12.45 -11.08 -1.83
N TYR A 173 11.49 -11.09 -2.77
CA TYR A 173 11.18 -12.31 -3.52
C TYR A 173 12.40 -12.82 -4.29
N LEU A 174 13.06 -11.95 -5.08
CA LEU A 174 14.23 -12.34 -5.86
C LEU A 174 15.36 -12.90 -4.96
N SER A 175 15.54 -12.31 -3.78
CA SER A 175 16.52 -12.80 -2.78
C SER A 175 16.17 -14.18 -2.23
N LYS A 176 14.88 -14.52 -2.11
CA LYS A 176 14.45 -15.85 -1.65
C LYS A 176 14.62 -16.94 -2.71
N VAL A 177 14.59 -16.58 -3.99
CA VAL A 177 14.59 -17.55 -5.11
C VAL A 177 15.91 -17.59 -5.90
N SER A 178 16.87 -16.70 -5.60
CA SER A 178 18.16 -16.62 -6.27
C SER A 178 19.28 -16.24 -5.28
N ALA A 179 20.19 -17.17 -5.04
CA ALA A 179 21.36 -16.90 -4.21
C ALA A 179 22.29 -15.83 -4.82
N ASP A 180 22.39 -15.79 -6.15
CA ASP A 180 23.16 -14.78 -6.87
C ASP A 180 22.56 -13.38 -6.66
N TRP A 181 21.22 -13.24 -6.76
CA TRP A 181 20.56 -11.99 -6.46
C TRP A 181 20.79 -11.56 -5.01
N GLN A 182 20.58 -12.49 -4.07
CA GLN A 182 20.77 -12.22 -2.64
C GLN A 182 22.19 -11.72 -2.33
N SER A 183 23.21 -12.31 -2.96
CA SER A 183 24.62 -11.96 -2.70
C SER A 183 25.07 -10.68 -3.40
N LYS A 184 24.57 -10.41 -4.62
CA LYS A 184 25.00 -9.28 -5.46
C LYS A 184 24.19 -8.01 -5.20
N VAL A 185 22.89 -8.13 -4.87
CA VAL A 185 21.94 -7.02 -4.81
C VAL A 185 21.21 -6.97 -3.46
N GLY A 186 20.66 -8.09 -3.00
CA GLY A 186 19.88 -8.19 -1.76
C GLY A 186 18.46 -7.60 -1.90
N SER A 187 17.87 -7.17 -0.76
CA SER A 187 16.51 -6.61 -0.73
C SER A 187 16.44 -5.35 0.15
N ALA A 188 15.90 -4.27 -0.43
CA ALA A 188 15.67 -3.01 0.25
C ALA A 188 14.64 -2.16 -0.51
N THR A 189 14.24 -1.01 0.04
CA THR A 189 13.41 -0.03 -0.67
C THR A 189 14.15 0.66 -1.83
N ALA A 190 15.47 0.64 -1.80
CA ALA A 190 16.37 1.08 -2.87
C ALA A 190 17.58 0.15 -2.90
N VAL A 191 17.93 -0.33 -4.07
CA VAL A 191 19.08 -1.23 -4.31
C VAL A 191 19.92 -0.69 -5.45
N GLU A 192 21.18 -1.15 -5.55
CA GLU A 192 22.03 -0.90 -6.72
C GLU A 192 21.61 -1.85 -7.86
N TRP A 193 20.84 -1.31 -8.81
CA TRP A 193 20.33 -2.09 -9.93
C TRP A 193 21.46 -2.43 -10.92
N PRO A 194 21.67 -3.72 -11.27
CA PRO A 194 22.70 -4.10 -12.23
C PRO A 194 22.47 -3.60 -13.64
N ALA A 195 21.21 -3.38 -14.03
CA ALA A 195 20.80 -2.93 -15.36
C ALA A 195 19.42 -2.27 -15.32
N GLY A 196 19.07 -1.58 -16.42
CA GLY A 196 17.75 -1.00 -16.61
C GLY A 196 17.69 0.51 -16.43
N ILE A 197 16.48 1.04 -16.59
CA ILE A 197 16.17 2.46 -16.39
C ILE A 197 15.27 2.65 -15.18
N GLY A 198 15.56 3.68 -14.39
CA GLY A 198 14.79 4.04 -13.21
C GLY A 198 13.56 4.88 -13.56
N ALA A 199 12.42 4.54 -12.94
CA ALA A 199 11.16 5.28 -13.04
C ALA A 199 10.57 5.56 -11.65
N LYS A 200 10.03 6.76 -11.44
CA LYS A 200 9.47 7.17 -10.16
C LYS A 200 8.04 6.64 -9.98
N GLY A 201 7.78 5.97 -8.87
CA GLY A 201 6.46 5.45 -8.52
C GLY A 201 6.05 4.22 -9.36
N ASN A 202 4.96 3.58 -8.96
CA ASN A 202 4.31 2.55 -9.79
C ASN A 202 3.81 3.16 -11.12
N GLU A 203 3.35 4.40 -11.08
CA GLU A 203 2.89 5.19 -12.23
C GLU A 203 4.00 5.32 -13.28
N GLY A 204 5.19 5.69 -12.83
CA GLY A 204 6.34 5.87 -13.73
C GLY A 204 6.79 4.57 -14.36
N VAL A 205 6.83 3.46 -13.60
CA VAL A 205 7.15 2.13 -14.16
C VAL A 205 6.08 1.71 -15.16
N ALA A 206 4.79 1.81 -14.81
CA ALA A 206 3.68 1.47 -15.69
C ALA A 206 3.74 2.23 -17.02
N ASN A 207 3.98 3.54 -16.95
CA ASN A 207 4.08 4.39 -18.14
C ASN A 207 5.28 4.03 -19.01
N ASN A 208 6.48 3.82 -18.40
CA ASN A 208 7.67 3.43 -19.16
C ASN A 208 7.50 2.09 -19.86
N VAL A 209 6.93 1.08 -19.18
CA VAL A 209 6.67 -0.23 -19.80
C VAL A 209 5.69 -0.08 -20.96
N LYS A 210 4.60 0.67 -20.77
CA LYS A 210 3.60 0.90 -21.82
C LYS A 210 4.19 1.54 -23.09
N GLN A 211 5.17 2.41 -22.93
CA GLN A 211 5.77 3.17 -24.05
C GLN A 211 6.99 2.47 -24.67
N THR A 212 7.62 1.53 -23.99
CA THR A 212 8.88 0.92 -24.42
C THR A 212 8.65 -0.50 -24.91
N ARG A 213 8.71 -0.75 -26.22
CA ARG A 213 8.60 -2.11 -26.79
C ARG A 213 9.76 -2.98 -26.32
N GLY A 214 9.47 -4.23 -26.00
CA GLY A 214 10.46 -5.18 -25.48
C GLY A 214 10.78 -4.98 -23.99
N SER A 215 10.05 -4.12 -23.29
CA SER A 215 10.32 -3.87 -21.87
C SER A 215 9.67 -4.89 -20.94
N ILE A 216 10.28 -4.99 -19.75
CA ILE A 216 9.72 -5.62 -18.56
C ILE A 216 9.90 -4.67 -17.39
N GLY A 217 8.87 -4.54 -16.55
CA GLY A 217 8.88 -3.84 -15.28
C GLY A 217 8.10 -4.61 -14.23
N TYR A 218 7.96 -4.06 -13.05
CA TYR A 218 7.13 -4.60 -11.97
C TYR A 218 6.31 -3.48 -11.34
N VAL A 219 5.02 -3.74 -11.13
CA VAL A 219 4.08 -2.81 -10.51
C VAL A 219 3.12 -3.54 -9.59
N GLU A 220 2.43 -2.81 -8.75
CA GLU A 220 1.28 -3.35 -8.02
C GLU A 220 0.12 -3.61 -9.00
N THR A 221 -0.69 -4.65 -8.76
CA THR A 221 -1.74 -5.17 -9.66
C THR A 221 -2.73 -4.12 -10.15
N ALA A 222 -3.17 -3.18 -9.27
CA ALA A 222 -4.10 -2.12 -9.67
C ALA A 222 -3.53 -1.22 -10.79
N TYR A 223 -2.22 -0.97 -10.76
CA TYR A 223 -1.56 -0.20 -11.82
C TYR A 223 -1.50 -0.96 -13.15
N ALA A 224 -1.25 -2.27 -13.10
CA ALA A 224 -1.30 -3.10 -14.30
C ALA A 224 -2.70 -3.08 -14.92
N LYS A 225 -3.74 -3.24 -14.11
CA LYS A 225 -5.15 -3.19 -14.50
C LYS A 225 -5.54 -1.83 -15.08
N GLN A 226 -5.28 -0.74 -14.37
CA GLN A 226 -5.67 0.61 -14.78
C GLN A 226 -4.98 1.07 -16.08
N ASN A 227 -3.76 0.59 -16.33
CA ASN A 227 -3.00 0.94 -17.54
C ASN A 227 -3.12 -0.08 -18.67
N ASN A 228 -3.91 -1.16 -18.49
CA ASN A 228 -4.06 -2.27 -19.43
C ASN A 228 -2.70 -2.88 -19.83
N LEU A 229 -1.82 -3.10 -18.85
CA LEU A 229 -0.50 -3.70 -19.10
C LEU A 229 -0.63 -5.22 -19.21
N THR A 230 0.22 -5.80 -20.05
CA THR A 230 0.33 -7.27 -20.20
C THR A 230 1.06 -7.85 -18.98
N THR A 231 0.36 -8.65 -18.18
CA THR A 231 0.90 -9.30 -16.99
C THR A 231 1.39 -10.70 -17.28
N THR A 232 2.39 -11.18 -16.52
CA THR A 232 2.92 -12.54 -16.63
C THR A 232 2.34 -13.44 -15.55
N LYS A 233 2.37 -14.77 -15.77
CA LYS A 233 2.28 -15.77 -14.71
C LYS A 233 3.65 -15.96 -14.07
N LEU A 234 3.65 -16.41 -12.80
CA LEU A 234 4.86 -16.85 -12.13
C LEU A 234 4.70 -18.29 -11.64
N VAL A 235 5.76 -19.07 -11.77
CA VAL A 235 5.86 -20.37 -11.09
C VAL A 235 6.07 -20.10 -9.60
N ASN A 236 5.16 -20.58 -8.77
CA ASN A 236 5.21 -20.41 -7.34
C ASN A 236 6.08 -21.46 -6.65
N LYS A 237 6.21 -21.38 -5.33
CA LYS A 237 7.02 -22.28 -4.50
C LYS A 237 6.64 -23.75 -4.67
N ASP A 238 5.37 -24.05 -4.95
CA ASP A 238 4.84 -25.40 -5.14
C ASP A 238 4.89 -25.85 -6.62
N GLY A 239 5.62 -25.12 -7.48
CA GLY A 239 5.83 -25.45 -8.88
C GLY A 239 4.62 -25.21 -9.79
N LYS A 240 3.64 -24.41 -9.35
CA LYS A 240 2.44 -24.08 -10.13
C LYS A 240 2.60 -22.74 -10.81
N ALA A 241 2.22 -22.66 -12.08
CA ALA A 241 2.13 -21.38 -12.81
C ALA A 241 0.84 -20.65 -12.41
N VAL A 242 0.96 -19.58 -11.67
CA VAL A 242 -0.16 -18.79 -11.14
C VAL A 242 -0.20 -17.39 -11.71
N ALA A 243 -1.39 -16.79 -11.80
CA ALA A 243 -1.59 -15.38 -12.14
C ALA A 243 -1.82 -14.57 -10.85
N ALA A 244 -1.45 -13.28 -10.87
CA ALA A 244 -1.75 -12.35 -9.78
C ALA A 244 -3.25 -11.99 -9.81
N THR A 245 -4.02 -12.61 -8.94
CA THR A 245 -5.45 -12.35 -8.74
C THR A 245 -5.71 -12.12 -7.25
N PRO A 246 -6.84 -11.49 -6.86
CA PRO A 246 -7.20 -11.36 -5.44
C PRO A 246 -7.15 -12.71 -4.70
N ASP A 247 -7.66 -13.79 -5.30
CA ASP A 247 -7.64 -15.12 -4.69
C ASP A 247 -6.22 -15.65 -4.48
N SER A 248 -5.33 -15.49 -5.46
CA SER A 248 -3.94 -15.96 -5.35
C SER A 248 -3.11 -15.13 -4.37
N ILE A 249 -3.41 -13.84 -4.23
CA ILE A 249 -2.83 -12.95 -3.24
C ILE A 249 -3.34 -13.32 -1.83
N ALA A 250 -4.64 -13.58 -1.69
CA ALA A 250 -5.22 -14.06 -0.42
C ALA A 250 -4.64 -15.42 -0.02
N ALA A 251 -4.43 -16.33 -0.97
CA ALA A 251 -3.81 -17.63 -0.72
C ALA A 251 -2.37 -17.48 -0.16
N ALA A 252 -1.59 -16.52 -0.66
CA ALA A 252 -0.26 -16.24 -0.13
C ALA A 252 -0.29 -15.73 1.33
N ALA A 253 -1.38 -15.10 1.74
CA ALA A 253 -1.55 -14.58 3.10
C ALA A 253 -2.29 -15.55 4.04
N ALA A 254 -2.76 -16.70 3.56
CA ALA A 254 -3.60 -17.62 4.34
C ALA A 254 -2.89 -18.19 5.58
N GLY A 255 -1.57 -18.32 5.55
CA GLY A 255 -0.74 -18.77 6.67
C GLY A 255 -0.24 -17.66 7.60
N ALA A 256 -0.61 -16.40 7.35
CA ALA A 256 -0.09 -15.25 8.11
C ALA A 256 -0.72 -15.17 9.52
N ASP A 257 0.09 -15.42 10.56
CA ASP A 257 -0.32 -15.27 11.95
C ASP A 257 0.00 -13.86 12.46
N TRP A 258 -0.88 -12.91 12.16
CA TRP A 258 -0.73 -11.51 12.54
C TRP A 258 -0.72 -11.30 14.06
N ALA A 259 -1.36 -12.19 14.82
CA ALA A 259 -1.40 -12.11 16.29
C ALA A 259 -0.03 -12.40 16.91
N LYS A 260 0.79 -13.22 16.24
CA LYS A 260 2.16 -13.54 16.64
C LYS A 260 3.23 -12.69 15.96
N ALA A 261 2.85 -11.67 15.20
CA ALA A 261 3.78 -10.77 14.50
C ALA A 261 3.98 -9.47 15.30
N PRO A 262 5.07 -9.32 16.09
CA PRO A 262 5.32 -8.10 16.86
C PRO A 262 5.38 -6.88 15.94
N GLY A 263 4.61 -5.84 16.29
CA GLY A 263 4.49 -4.64 15.45
C GLY A 263 3.90 -4.94 14.07
N PHE A 264 3.14 -6.03 13.90
CA PHE A 264 2.62 -6.48 12.60
C PHE A 264 3.71 -6.71 11.54
N TYR A 265 4.93 -7.03 11.94
CA TYR A 265 6.03 -7.29 11.00
C TYR A 265 5.77 -8.59 10.22
N MET A 266 5.37 -8.47 8.97
CA MET A 266 5.00 -9.60 8.11
C MET A 266 5.49 -9.39 6.69
N ILE A 267 6.10 -10.43 6.10
CA ILE A 267 6.55 -10.45 4.71
C ILE A 267 5.94 -11.69 4.04
N LEU A 268 5.16 -11.49 2.99
CA LEU A 268 4.31 -12.51 2.35
C LEU A 268 4.88 -13.04 1.01
N THR A 269 6.18 -12.81 0.75
CA THR A 269 6.80 -13.26 -0.50
C THR A 269 7.18 -14.73 -0.45
N ASN A 270 6.96 -15.45 -1.55
CA ASN A 270 7.33 -16.85 -1.74
C ASN A 270 6.74 -17.79 -0.68
N GLU A 271 5.48 -17.54 -0.29
CA GLU A 271 4.76 -18.41 0.63
C GLU A 271 4.32 -19.71 -0.09
N ALA A 272 4.15 -20.80 0.68
CA ALA A 272 3.66 -22.08 0.18
C ALA A 272 2.15 -21.99 -0.12
N GLY A 273 1.70 -22.81 -1.06
CA GLY A 273 0.30 -22.94 -1.47
C GLY A 273 0.18 -23.06 -2.98
N GLU A 274 -0.55 -24.07 -3.46
CA GLU A 274 -0.66 -24.36 -4.90
C GLU A 274 -1.15 -23.17 -5.73
N THR A 275 -1.97 -22.32 -5.13
CA THR A 275 -2.54 -21.12 -5.79
C THR A 275 -1.90 -19.82 -5.31
N ALA A 276 -0.95 -19.86 -4.36
CA ALA A 276 -0.35 -18.66 -3.76
C ALA A 276 0.47 -17.87 -4.79
N TRP A 277 0.18 -16.55 -4.87
CA TRP A 277 0.96 -15.63 -5.68
C TRP A 277 2.33 -15.35 -5.03
N PRO A 278 3.46 -15.55 -5.73
CA PRO A 278 4.80 -15.50 -5.10
C PRO A 278 5.23 -14.11 -4.60
N ILE A 279 4.71 -13.04 -5.21
CA ILE A 279 5.14 -11.67 -4.90
C ILE A 279 3.97 -10.91 -4.27
N ALA A 280 3.38 -11.51 -3.22
CA ALA A 280 2.35 -10.87 -2.41
C ALA A 280 2.99 -10.00 -1.31
N GLY A 281 2.28 -8.96 -0.91
CA GLY A 281 2.69 -8.09 0.18
C GLY A 281 1.53 -7.33 0.81
N ALA A 282 1.80 -6.78 2.00
CA ALA A 282 0.91 -5.85 2.67
C ALA A 282 1.49 -4.43 2.58
N THR A 283 0.61 -3.44 2.63
CA THR A 283 1.03 -2.05 2.88
C THR A 283 0.67 -1.65 4.30
N PHE A 284 1.54 -0.90 4.94
CA PHE A 284 1.47 -0.55 6.35
C PHE A 284 1.35 0.95 6.52
N ILE A 285 0.55 1.36 7.49
CA ILE A 285 0.57 2.71 8.02
C ILE A 285 1.54 2.78 9.20
N LEU A 286 2.30 3.85 9.23
CA LEU A 286 3.20 4.23 10.31
C LEU A 286 2.62 5.47 11.00
N LEU A 287 2.41 5.40 12.30
CA LEU A 287 1.79 6.49 13.07
C LEU A 287 2.53 6.68 14.39
N PRO A 288 2.76 7.94 14.84
CA PRO A 288 3.39 8.19 16.13
C PRO A 288 2.61 7.62 17.31
N LYS A 289 3.30 6.94 18.25
CA LYS A 289 2.70 6.50 19.53
C LYS A 289 2.20 7.68 20.35
N GLN A 290 2.92 8.81 20.28
CA GLN A 290 2.56 10.09 20.88
C GLN A 290 2.54 11.15 19.77
N PRO A 291 1.40 11.35 19.11
CA PRO A 291 1.28 12.35 18.05
C PRO A 291 1.37 13.78 18.61
N LYS A 292 2.02 14.68 17.87
CA LYS A 292 2.08 16.12 18.21
C LYS A 292 0.68 16.76 18.25
N ASN A 293 -0.19 16.34 17.35
CA ASN A 293 -1.60 16.71 17.30
C ASN A 293 -2.47 15.44 17.46
N PRO A 294 -2.96 15.16 18.67
CA PRO A 294 -3.81 13.99 18.92
C PRO A 294 -5.13 14.01 18.13
N ALA A 295 -5.67 15.21 17.85
CA ALA A 295 -6.91 15.34 17.09
C ALA A 295 -6.74 14.88 15.63
N ASP A 296 -5.64 15.28 14.95
CA ASP A 296 -5.34 14.81 13.59
C ASP A 296 -5.10 13.29 13.56
N ALA A 297 -4.41 12.76 14.56
CA ALA A 297 -4.19 11.33 14.68
C ALA A 297 -5.51 10.57 14.89
N ALA A 298 -6.43 11.10 15.70
CA ALA A 298 -7.77 10.52 15.87
C ALA A 298 -8.55 10.49 14.55
N VAL A 299 -8.52 11.59 13.79
CA VAL A 299 -9.18 11.63 12.47
C VAL A 299 -8.54 10.63 11.50
N ALA A 300 -7.20 10.47 11.51
CA ALA A 300 -6.52 9.47 10.69
C ALA A 300 -6.92 8.04 11.06
N LEU A 301 -6.95 7.70 12.36
CA LEU A 301 -7.37 6.38 12.83
C LEU A 301 -8.86 6.12 12.51
N ASN A 302 -9.73 7.11 12.65
CA ASN A 302 -11.13 7.01 12.24
C ASN A 302 -11.30 6.82 10.72
N PHE A 303 -10.44 7.43 9.91
CA PHE A 303 -10.40 7.16 8.46
C PHE A 303 -10.08 5.69 8.17
N PHE A 304 -9.06 5.12 8.80
CA PHE A 304 -8.71 3.70 8.59
C PHE A 304 -9.75 2.75 9.17
N ALA A 305 -10.34 3.04 10.33
CA ALA A 305 -11.47 2.28 10.89
C ALA A 305 -12.68 2.28 9.94
N TRP A 306 -13.02 3.46 9.37
CA TRP A 306 -14.06 3.57 8.36
C TRP A 306 -13.70 2.76 7.10
N ALA A 307 -12.45 2.83 6.64
CA ALA A 307 -11.98 2.11 5.46
C ALA A 307 -12.09 0.59 5.63
N TYR A 308 -11.71 0.04 6.78
CA TYR A 308 -11.89 -1.37 7.09
C TYR A 308 -13.37 -1.79 7.10
N LYS A 309 -14.24 -0.96 7.66
CA LYS A 309 -15.67 -1.27 7.78
C LYS A 309 -16.43 -1.12 6.45
N ASN A 310 -16.09 -0.13 5.65
CA ASN A 310 -16.91 0.30 4.50
C ASN A 310 -16.15 0.23 3.16
N GLY A 311 -14.83 0.08 3.19
CA GLY A 311 -13.96 0.23 2.02
C GLY A 311 -13.55 -1.06 1.35
N SER A 312 -13.94 -2.24 1.87
CA SER A 312 -13.51 -3.55 1.33
C SER A 312 -13.87 -3.72 -0.14
N ARG A 313 -15.12 -3.41 -0.52
CA ARG A 313 -15.54 -3.50 -1.92
C ARG A 313 -14.76 -2.55 -2.84
N LEU A 314 -14.45 -1.34 -2.38
CA LEU A 314 -13.63 -0.38 -3.15
C LEU A 314 -12.21 -0.89 -3.36
N ALA A 315 -11.68 -1.68 -2.41
CA ALA A 315 -10.39 -2.33 -2.54
C ALA A 315 -10.46 -3.50 -3.52
N GLU A 316 -11.47 -4.37 -3.40
CA GLU A 316 -11.70 -5.52 -4.29
C GLU A 316 -11.90 -5.10 -5.75
N ASP A 317 -12.61 -4.02 -6.03
CA ASP A 317 -12.81 -3.45 -7.38
C ASP A 317 -11.47 -3.07 -8.04
N LEU A 318 -10.42 -2.87 -7.25
CA LEU A 318 -9.05 -2.55 -7.67
C LEU A 318 -8.07 -3.74 -7.52
N ASP A 319 -8.58 -4.95 -7.28
CA ASP A 319 -7.83 -6.19 -7.07
C ASP A 319 -6.93 -6.22 -5.81
N TYR A 320 -7.22 -5.35 -4.81
CA TYR A 320 -6.64 -5.50 -3.47
C TYR A 320 -7.44 -6.50 -2.65
N VAL A 321 -6.77 -7.10 -1.68
CA VAL A 321 -7.40 -8.01 -0.71
C VAL A 321 -7.56 -7.29 0.62
N ALA A 322 -8.80 -7.26 1.12
CA ALA A 322 -9.12 -6.71 2.43
C ALA A 322 -8.59 -7.61 3.56
N LEU A 323 -8.31 -7.02 4.71
CA LEU A 323 -7.87 -7.76 5.89
C LEU A 323 -9.04 -8.50 6.55
N PRO A 324 -8.80 -9.71 7.10
CA PRO A 324 -9.80 -10.41 7.91
C PRO A 324 -10.23 -9.60 9.13
N GLU A 325 -11.50 -9.69 9.53
CA GLU A 325 -12.04 -8.97 10.70
C GLU A 325 -11.23 -9.19 11.99
N GLY A 326 -10.71 -10.42 12.21
CA GLY A 326 -9.88 -10.71 13.38
C GLY A 326 -8.61 -9.88 13.42
N VAL A 327 -8.01 -9.60 12.25
CA VAL A 327 -6.83 -8.74 12.12
C VAL A 327 -7.21 -7.28 12.36
N VAL A 328 -8.35 -6.83 11.83
CA VAL A 328 -8.86 -5.47 12.05
C VAL A 328 -9.08 -5.21 13.55
N ARG A 329 -9.74 -6.13 14.26
CA ARG A 329 -9.93 -6.02 15.73
C ARG A 329 -8.61 -5.94 16.50
N LEU A 330 -7.60 -6.72 16.09
CA LEU A 330 -6.26 -6.66 16.68
C LEU A 330 -5.60 -5.29 16.45
N ILE A 331 -5.76 -4.72 15.25
CA ILE A 331 -5.25 -3.39 14.89
C ILE A 331 -5.91 -2.32 15.76
N GLU A 332 -7.23 -2.28 15.83
CA GLU A 332 -7.98 -1.28 16.62
C GLU A 332 -7.65 -1.37 18.12
N THR A 333 -7.51 -2.59 18.65
CA THR A 333 -7.05 -2.81 20.03
C THR A 333 -5.64 -2.26 20.24
N THR A 334 -4.76 -2.43 19.25
CA THR A 334 -3.39 -1.90 19.32
C THR A 334 -3.39 -0.37 19.31
N TRP A 335 -4.23 0.27 18.50
CA TRP A 335 -4.37 1.73 18.50
C TRP A 335 -4.81 2.26 19.86
N ALA A 336 -5.87 1.68 20.45
CA ALA A 336 -6.38 2.08 21.76
C ALA A 336 -5.33 1.92 22.87
N ARG A 337 -4.48 0.89 22.79
CA ARG A 337 -3.42 0.62 23.75
C ARG A 337 -2.20 1.52 23.59
N GLU A 338 -1.74 1.76 22.34
CA GLU A 338 -0.41 2.32 22.09
C GLU A 338 -0.41 3.77 21.61
N VAL A 339 -1.52 4.29 21.05
CA VAL A 339 -1.58 5.69 20.61
C VAL A 339 -2.21 6.54 21.71
N LYS A 340 -1.39 7.38 22.34
CA LYS A 340 -1.77 8.17 23.51
C LYS A 340 -1.52 9.66 23.29
N ASP A 341 -2.33 10.50 23.91
CA ASP A 341 -2.05 11.93 24.02
C ASP A 341 -0.97 12.20 25.08
N ALA A 342 -0.69 13.49 25.34
CA ALA A 342 0.31 13.92 26.32
C ALA A 342 -0.04 13.53 27.76
N ASP A 343 -1.33 13.34 28.07
CA ASP A 343 -1.83 12.94 29.38
C ASP A 343 -1.92 11.39 29.53
N GLY A 344 -1.48 10.64 28.51
CA GLY A 344 -1.54 9.18 28.48
C GLY A 344 -2.92 8.61 28.16
N LYS A 345 -3.88 9.43 27.75
CA LYS A 345 -5.22 8.97 27.34
C LYS A 345 -5.20 8.39 25.94
N PRO A 346 -5.97 7.33 25.65
CA PRO A 346 -6.11 6.82 24.28
C PRO A 346 -6.63 7.88 23.31
N VAL A 347 -5.96 7.99 22.15
CA VAL A 347 -6.41 8.85 21.06
C VAL A 347 -7.55 8.20 20.27
N TYR A 348 -7.64 6.88 20.31
CA TYR A 348 -8.69 6.09 19.66
C TYR A 348 -9.41 5.23 20.72
N SER A 349 -10.73 5.13 20.57
CA SER A 349 -11.56 4.22 21.39
C SER A 349 -12.22 3.20 20.46
N VAL A 350 -12.06 1.93 20.78
CA VAL A 350 -12.76 0.86 20.07
C VAL A 350 -14.26 1.04 20.27
N ALA A 351 -15.02 1.14 19.19
CA ALA A 351 -16.48 1.16 19.30
C ALA A 351 -16.98 -0.21 19.82
N ASN A 352 -17.80 -0.18 20.87
CA ASN A 352 -18.44 -1.35 21.42
C ASN A 352 -19.47 -1.95 20.47
#